data_70e903738556770b55f01ebd488e491c
#
_entry.id   70e903738556770b55f01ebd488e491c
#
_cell.length_a   1.000
_cell.length_b   1.000
_cell.length_c   1.000
_cell.angle_alpha   90.00
_cell.angle_beta   90.00
_cell.angle_gamma   90.00
#
_symmetry.space_group_name_H-M   'P 1'
#
loop_
_entity.id
_entity.type
_entity.pdbx_description
1 polymer ?
#
loop_
_entity_poly.entity_id
_entity_poly.type
_entity_poly.pdbx_seq_one_letter_code
_entity_poly.pdbx_strand_id
1 'polypeptide(L)'
;EISLGLVGSEMCIRDRYEEFWKIYTRTDTIPPQYIGENAYIEKSIIGDGTEIYGKVYNSVIGAGVVIEEGTVVRDSIIMNNSVIGKDSIVTKSIIAEDVQIGSHVELGAGEEAENVFKPKIYNSGLVTVGECSVIPDNVTVGKNTAISGETTIDDYQEGQLASGGIIIKAGDNV
;
A
#
# COMPACT_ATOMS: atom_id res chain seq x y z
N GLU A 1 -15.67 31.09 -10.82
CA GLU A 1 -16.41 30.83 -9.54
C GLU A 1 -16.95 29.40 -9.41
N ILE A 2 -16.91 28.57 -10.45
CA ILE A 2 -17.38 27.18 -10.42
C ILE A 2 -16.33 26.21 -9.89
N SER A 3 -15.07 26.59 -9.87
CA SER A 3 -13.97 25.69 -9.49
C SER A 3 -13.79 25.50 -7.98
N LEU A 4 -14.30 26.39 -7.15
CA LEU A 4 -14.13 26.32 -5.69
C LEU A 4 -15.07 25.31 -5.00
N GLY A 5 -16.14 24.88 -5.67
CA GLY A 5 -17.08 23.87 -5.15
C GLY A 5 -16.67 22.42 -5.44
N LEU A 6 -15.73 22.21 -6.39
CA LEU A 6 -15.30 20.87 -6.83
C LEU A 6 -14.05 20.35 -6.11
N VAL A 7 -13.40 21.17 -5.31
CA VAL A 7 -12.15 20.82 -4.62
C VAL A 7 -12.37 20.41 -3.16
N GLY A 8 -13.59 20.40 -2.69
CA GLY A 8 -13.91 19.96 -1.34
C GLY A 8 -13.97 18.43 -1.27
N SER A 9 -13.07 17.83 -0.49
CA SER A 9 -13.14 16.42 -0.11
C SER A 9 -14.51 15.99 0.46
N GLU A 10 -15.30 16.93 0.95
CA GLU A 10 -16.65 16.70 1.45
C GLU A 10 -17.63 16.22 0.37
N MET A 11 -17.47 16.63 -0.88
CA MET A 11 -18.35 16.20 -1.97
C MET A 11 -18.15 14.71 -2.28
N CYS A 12 -16.90 14.25 -2.38
CA CYS A 12 -16.58 12.84 -2.62
C CYS A 12 -16.96 11.95 -1.43
N ILE A 13 -16.83 12.45 -0.19
CA ILE A 13 -17.25 11.73 1.02
C ILE A 13 -18.78 11.66 1.10
N ARG A 14 -19.47 12.74 0.75
CA ARG A 14 -20.93 12.79 0.78
C ARG A 14 -21.54 11.84 -0.26
N ASP A 15 -21.00 11.78 -1.47
CA ASP A 15 -21.45 10.87 -2.53
C ASP A 15 -21.32 9.39 -2.15
N ARG A 16 -20.32 9.04 -1.37
CA ARG A 16 -20.14 7.65 -0.87
C ARG A 16 -21.23 7.22 0.12
N TYR A 17 -21.81 8.15 0.86
CA TYR A 17 -22.85 7.89 1.88
C TYR A 17 -24.22 8.45 1.48
N GLU A 18 -24.40 8.84 0.20
CA GLU A 18 -25.68 9.33 -0.30
C GLU A 18 -26.72 8.19 -0.34
N GLU A 19 -27.74 8.28 0.50
CA GLU A 19 -28.78 7.25 0.61
C GLU A 19 -29.71 7.25 -0.61
N PHE A 20 -29.90 8.41 -1.25
CA PHE A 20 -30.83 8.57 -2.36
C PHE A 20 -30.22 8.10 -3.70
N TRP A 21 -28.91 8.31 -3.92
CA TRP A 21 -28.21 7.89 -5.12
C TRP A 21 -26.99 7.07 -4.76
N LYS A 22 -27.17 5.78 -4.60
CA LYS A 22 -26.08 4.86 -4.31
C LYS A 22 -25.28 4.56 -5.58
N ILE A 23 -23.98 4.81 -5.52
CA ILE A 23 -23.06 4.42 -6.58
C ILE A 23 -22.53 3.03 -6.24
N TYR A 24 -22.78 2.08 -7.12
CA TYR A 24 -22.29 0.71 -7.01
C TYR A 24 -21.14 0.51 -8.01
N THR A 25 -20.03 -0.02 -7.54
CA THR A 25 -18.96 -0.52 -8.42
C THR A 25 -19.22 -1.98 -8.75
N ARG A 26 -18.72 -2.43 -9.91
CA ARG A 26 -18.72 -3.86 -10.22
C ARG A 26 -17.73 -4.55 -9.27
N THR A 27 -18.22 -5.44 -8.44
CA THR A 27 -17.42 -6.32 -7.60
C THR A 27 -17.61 -7.75 -8.06
N ASP A 28 -16.53 -8.52 -8.11
CA ASP A 28 -16.62 -9.96 -8.30
C ASP A 28 -17.23 -10.59 -7.04
N THR A 29 -17.88 -11.74 -7.21
CA THR A 29 -18.44 -12.47 -6.07
C THR A 29 -17.31 -13.16 -5.32
N ILE A 30 -16.81 -12.53 -4.30
CA ILE A 30 -15.76 -13.02 -3.41
C ILE A 30 -16.31 -13.19 -1.98
N PRO A 31 -15.70 -14.06 -1.15
CA PRO A 31 -16.14 -14.25 0.23
C PRO A 31 -16.03 -12.94 1.03
N PRO A 32 -16.77 -12.80 2.13
CA PRO A 32 -16.55 -11.70 3.07
C PRO A 32 -15.13 -11.75 3.65
N GLN A 33 -14.70 -10.62 4.21
CA GLN A 33 -13.40 -10.51 4.88
C GLN A 33 -13.30 -11.43 6.09
N TYR A 34 -12.12 -12.00 6.30
CA TYR A 34 -11.76 -12.77 7.49
C TYR A 34 -10.82 -11.96 8.40
N ILE A 35 -11.18 -11.85 9.67
CA ILE A 35 -10.38 -11.18 10.68
C ILE A 35 -9.92 -12.22 11.71
N GLY A 36 -8.61 -12.40 11.81
CA GLY A 36 -7.98 -13.34 12.72
C GLY A 36 -8.16 -12.97 14.20
N GLU A 37 -8.00 -13.94 15.09
CA GLU A 37 -8.24 -13.78 16.53
C GLU A 37 -7.39 -12.67 17.18
N ASN A 38 -6.14 -12.51 16.73
CA ASN A 38 -5.19 -11.52 17.25
C ASN A 38 -5.10 -10.26 16.38
N ALA A 39 -5.92 -10.15 15.35
CA ALA A 39 -5.94 -9.01 14.46
C ALA A 39 -6.53 -7.77 15.14
N TYR A 40 -6.04 -6.59 14.75
CA TYR A 40 -6.58 -5.32 15.25
C TYR A 40 -6.78 -4.35 14.10
N ILE A 41 -7.96 -3.77 14.00
CA ILE A 41 -8.31 -2.82 12.94
C ILE A 41 -8.86 -1.54 13.55
N GLU A 42 -8.29 -0.40 13.16
CA GLU A 42 -8.74 0.92 13.60
C GLU A 42 -8.78 1.90 12.42
N LYS A 43 -9.89 2.63 12.27
CA LYS A 43 -10.08 3.70 11.26
C LYS A 43 -9.72 3.28 9.82
N SER A 44 -10.06 2.06 9.44
CA SER A 44 -9.65 1.50 8.16
C SER A 44 -10.84 1.03 7.34
N ILE A 45 -10.68 1.02 6.02
CA ILE A 45 -11.64 0.47 5.07
C ILE A 45 -11.08 -0.86 4.57
N ILE A 46 -11.87 -1.92 4.68
CA ILE A 46 -11.45 -3.28 4.33
C ILE A 46 -12.34 -3.79 3.20
N GLY A 47 -11.72 -4.25 2.12
CA GLY A 47 -12.40 -4.87 0.98
C GLY A 47 -12.84 -6.31 1.26
N ASP A 48 -13.70 -6.84 0.40
CA ASP A 48 -14.17 -8.21 0.49
C ASP A 48 -13.04 -9.20 0.18
N GLY A 49 -13.13 -10.43 0.69
CA GLY A 49 -12.13 -11.47 0.47
C GLY A 49 -10.78 -11.26 1.13
N THR A 50 -10.63 -10.22 1.94
CA THR A 50 -9.38 -9.98 2.69
C THR A 50 -9.21 -10.94 3.86
N GLU A 51 -7.97 -11.29 4.15
CA GLU A 51 -7.58 -12.05 5.33
C GLU A 51 -6.60 -11.21 6.17
N ILE A 52 -7.01 -10.83 7.38
CA ILE A 52 -6.21 -9.98 8.26
C ILE A 52 -5.86 -10.72 9.54
N TYR A 53 -4.57 -11.01 9.71
CA TYR A 53 -4.01 -11.60 10.92
C TYR A 53 -3.16 -10.61 11.73
N GLY A 54 -2.77 -9.49 11.10
CA GLY A 54 -1.95 -8.42 11.67
C GLY A 54 -2.76 -7.24 12.21
N LYS A 55 -2.12 -6.09 12.31
CA LYS A 55 -2.70 -4.85 12.82
C LYS A 55 -2.79 -3.79 11.71
N VAL A 56 -3.96 -3.19 11.55
CA VAL A 56 -4.22 -2.20 10.49
C VAL A 56 -4.76 -0.91 11.11
N TYR A 57 -4.11 0.21 10.80
CA TYR A 57 -4.47 1.53 11.31
C TYR A 57 -4.57 2.54 10.17
N ASN A 58 -5.67 3.31 10.15
CA ASN A 58 -5.87 4.45 9.24
C ASN A 58 -5.51 4.13 7.78
N SER A 59 -5.95 2.98 7.28
CA SER A 59 -5.53 2.43 5.99
C SER A 59 -6.71 1.99 5.15
N VAL A 60 -6.48 1.90 3.83
CA VAL A 60 -7.45 1.37 2.88
C VAL A 60 -6.88 0.06 2.32
N ILE A 61 -7.62 -1.02 2.53
CA ILE A 61 -7.23 -2.37 2.10
C ILE A 61 -8.20 -2.83 1.02
N GLY A 62 -7.68 -3.12 -0.15
CA GLY A 62 -8.42 -3.61 -1.30
C GLY A 62 -8.95 -5.04 -1.12
N ALA A 63 -9.67 -5.52 -2.11
CA ALA A 63 -10.23 -6.86 -2.09
C ALA A 63 -9.16 -7.95 -2.22
N GLY A 64 -9.34 -9.08 -1.55
CA GLY A 64 -8.44 -10.23 -1.65
C GLY A 64 -7.03 -10.03 -1.07
N VAL A 65 -6.80 -8.98 -0.31
CA VAL A 65 -5.50 -8.72 0.34
C VAL A 65 -5.30 -9.66 1.52
N VAL A 66 -4.08 -10.18 1.67
CA VAL A 66 -3.68 -10.98 2.84
C VAL A 66 -2.65 -10.21 3.65
N ILE A 67 -2.92 -10.01 4.94
CA ILE A 67 -1.99 -9.40 5.91
C ILE A 67 -1.65 -10.44 6.96
N GLU A 68 -0.44 -10.95 6.95
CA GLU A 68 -0.02 -12.02 7.82
C GLU A 68 0.25 -11.59 9.27
N GLU A 69 0.47 -12.59 10.13
CA GLU A 69 0.67 -12.39 11.57
C GLU A 69 1.88 -11.49 11.87
N GLY A 70 1.78 -10.72 12.96
CA GLY A 70 2.84 -9.82 13.40
C GLY A 70 2.95 -8.54 12.59
N THR A 71 2.35 -8.48 11.41
CA THR A 71 2.42 -7.35 10.48
C THR A 71 1.65 -6.14 10.99
N VAL A 72 2.22 -4.96 10.77
CA VAL A 72 1.61 -3.68 11.13
C VAL A 72 1.50 -2.77 9.91
N VAL A 73 0.29 -2.39 9.55
CA VAL A 73 0.01 -1.46 8.43
C VAL A 73 -0.52 -0.14 8.99
N ARG A 74 0.08 0.98 8.59
CA ARG A 74 -0.32 2.32 9.03
C ARG A 74 -0.33 3.32 7.88
N ASP A 75 -1.36 4.19 7.85
CA ASP A 75 -1.44 5.33 6.92
C ASP A 75 -1.18 4.94 5.47
N SER A 76 -1.70 3.79 5.04
CA SER A 76 -1.32 3.16 3.78
C SER A 76 -2.53 2.77 2.94
N ILE A 77 -2.31 2.65 1.64
CA ILE A 77 -3.28 2.12 0.68
C ILE A 77 -2.68 0.85 0.09
N ILE A 78 -3.36 -0.27 0.25
CA ILE A 78 -3.00 -1.56 -0.35
C ILE A 78 -4.11 -1.94 -1.30
N MET A 79 -3.78 -2.08 -2.59
CA MET A 79 -4.74 -2.45 -3.62
C MET A 79 -4.96 -3.96 -3.67
N ASN A 80 -5.83 -4.40 -4.59
CA ASN A 80 -6.36 -5.76 -4.59
C ASN A 80 -5.29 -6.86 -4.71
N ASN A 81 -5.60 -8.04 -4.18
CA ASN A 81 -4.84 -9.30 -4.32
C ASN A 81 -3.38 -9.23 -3.84
N SER A 82 -3.01 -8.24 -3.06
CA SER A 82 -1.64 -8.12 -2.56
C SER A 82 -1.45 -8.90 -1.26
N VAL A 83 -0.24 -9.43 -1.07
CA VAL A 83 0.13 -10.22 0.10
C VAL A 83 1.24 -9.53 0.87
N ILE A 84 1.04 -9.33 2.17
CA ILE A 84 2.03 -8.77 3.07
C ILE A 84 2.48 -9.86 4.04
N GLY A 85 3.74 -10.25 3.96
CA GLY A 85 4.32 -11.32 4.77
C GLY A 85 4.46 -10.98 6.25
N LYS A 86 4.82 -11.99 7.02
CA LYS A 86 4.86 -11.94 8.50
C LYS A 86 5.82 -10.90 9.04
N ASP A 87 5.47 -10.37 10.21
CA ASP A 87 6.33 -9.47 10.99
C ASP A 87 6.84 -8.26 10.20
N SER A 88 6.07 -7.82 9.21
CA SER A 88 6.42 -6.69 8.35
C SER A 88 5.78 -5.40 8.86
N ILE A 89 6.42 -4.27 8.57
CA ILE A 89 5.94 -2.93 8.93
C ILE A 89 5.73 -2.13 7.65
N VAL A 90 4.50 -1.72 7.40
CA VAL A 90 4.13 -0.92 6.24
C VAL A 90 3.60 0.43 6.72
N THR A 91 4.34 1.49 6.46
CA THR A 91 3.98 2.83 6.90
C THR A 91 4.02 3.81 5.73
N LYS A 92 2.99 4.63 5.59
CA LYS A 92 2.89 5.66 4.53
C LYS A 92 3.24 5.10 3.15
N SER A 93 2.54 4.05 2.76
CA SER A 93 2.83 3.34 1.50
C SER A 93 1.60 3.24 0.61
N ILE A 94 1.83 3.30 -0.69
CA ILE A 94 0.84 2.97 -1.72
C ILE A 94 1.35 1.73 -2.43
N ILE A 95 0.63 0.63 -2.26
CA ILE A 95 0.95 -0.68 -2.83
C ILE A 95 -0.11 -0.99 -3.88
N ALA A 96 0.32 -1.18 -5.11
CA ALA A 96 -0.57 -1.49 -6.23
C ALA A 96 -1.12 -2.92 -6.17
N GLU A 97 -1.80 -3.36 -7.22
CA GLU A 97 -2.43 -4.67 -7.28
C GLU A 97 -1.41 -5.79 -7.48
N ASP A 98 -1.76 -7.00 -7.02
CA ASP A 98 -1.00 -8.24 -7.24
C ASP A 98 0.46 -8.18 -6.73
N VAL A 99 0.73 -7.38 -5.69
CA VAL A 99 2.05 -7.22 -5.10
C VAL A 99 2.30 -8.28 -4.03
N GLN A 100 3.51 -8.84 -4.02
CA GLN A 100 3.97 -9.76 -2.99
C GLN A 100 5.09 -9.13 -2.17
N ILE A 101 4.85 -8.92 -0.89
CA ILE A 101 5.84 -8.44 0.07
C ILE A 101 6.21 -9.58 1.00
N GLY A 102 7.50 -9.85 1.09
CA GLY A 102 8.06 -10.89 1.94
C GLY A 102 7.90 -10.62 3.44
N SER A 103 8.47 -11.49 4.24
CA SER A 103 8.45 -11.38 5.70
C SER A 103 9.57 -10.48 6.22
N HIS A 104 9.36 -9.86 7.39
CA HIS A 104 10.32 -8.95 8.03
C HIS A 104 10.73 -7.77 7.14
N VAL A 105 9.80 -7.29 6.31
CA VAL A 105 10.02 -6.13 5.44
C VAL A 105 9.56 -4.86 6.16
N GLU A 106 10.35 -3.79 6.07
CA GLU A 106 9.99 -2.50 6.61
C GLU A 106 9.88 -1.46 5.48
N LEU A 107 8.67 -0.96 5.21
CA LEU A 107 8.40 0.10 4.24
C LEU A 107 8.14 1.43 4.94
N GLY A 108 8.79 2.49 4.47
CA GLY A 108 8.66 3.84 5.01
C GLY A 108 9.61 4.14 6.18
N ALA A 109 10.72 3.41 6.25
CA ALA A 109 11.74 3.59 7.27
C ALA A 109 12.55 4.89 7.10
N GLY A 110 13.21 5.30 8.18
CA GLY A 110 14.21 6.37 8.18
C GLY A 110 13.68 7.78 7.96
N GLU A 111 14.59 8.70 7.68
CA GLU A 111 14.30 10.11 7.41
C GLU A 111 13.92 10.33 5.93
N GLU A 112 13.22 11.43 5.67
CA GLU A 112 12.85 11.80 4.31
C GLU A 112 14.09 12.33 3.55
N ALA A 113 14.29 11.82 2.34
CA ALA A 113 15.27 12.35 1.39
C ALA A 113 14.59 12.63 0.06
N GLU A 114 15.16 13.52 -0.73
CA GLU A 114 14.64 13.85 -2.06
C GLU A 114 14.82 12.66 -3.01
N ASN A 115 13.79 12.35 -3.80
CA ASN A 115 13.87 11.26 -4.77
C ASN A 115 14.81 11.62 -5.92
N VAL A 116 15.73 10.71 -6.24
CA VAL A 116 16.79 10.94 -7.26
C VAL A 116 16.27 11.01 -8.68
N PHE A 117 15.09 10.47 -8.97
CA PHE A 117 14.55 10.38 -10.34
C PHE A 117 13.44 11.40 -10.63
N LYS A 118 12.42 11.44 -9.77
CA LYS A 118 11.27 12.35 -9.92
C LYS A 118 10.96 13.08 -8.61
N PRO A 119 11.79 14.04 -8.18
CA PRO A 119 11.65 14.70 -6.88
C PRO A 119 10.35 15.49 -6.73
N LYS A 120 9.76 15.94 -7.84
CA LYS A 120 8.46 16.62 -7.81
C LYS A 120 7.26 15.69 -7.61
N ILE A 121 7.43 14.39 -7.84
CA ILE A 121 6.37 13.37 -7.73
C ILE A 121 6.52 12.63 -6.40
N TYR A 122 7.70 12.11 -6.12
CA TYR A 122 8.00 11.34 -4.91
C TYR A 122 8.60 12.24 -3.83
N ASN A 123 7.75 13.03 -3.17
CA ASN A 123 8.18 14.06 -2.20
C ASN A 123 7.25 14.16 -0.97
N SER A 124 6.39 13.18 -0.77
CA SER A 124 5.36 13.22 0.29
C SER A 124 5.67 12.26 1.44
N GLY A 125 6.87 11.73 1.51
CA GLY A 125 7.28 10.72 2.49
C GLY A 125 6.69 9.34 2.22
N LEU A 126 6.12 9.12 1.03
CA LEU A 126 5.44 7.87 0.66
C LEU A 126 6.42 6.88 0.02
N VAL A 127 6.15 5.59 0.25
CA VAL A 127 6.71 4.49 -0.54
C VAL A 127 5.67 4.10 -1.58
N THR A 128 6.06 3.97 -2.83
CA THR A 128 5.19 3.51 -3.91
C THR A 128 5.69 2.20 -4.48
N VAL A 129 4.82 1.20 -4.54
CA VAL A 129 5.12 -0.13 -5.09
C VAL A 129 4.21 -0.37 -6.27
N GLY A 130 4.78 -0.62 -7.44
CA GLY A 130 4.07 -0.86 -8.68
C GLY A 130 3.36 -2.20 -8.71
N GLU A 131 2.47 -2.36 -9.67
CA GLU A 131 1.67 -3.57 -9.90
C GLU A 131 2.57 -4.80 -10.17
N CYS A 132 2.11 -5.98 -9.75
CA CYS A 132 2.82 -7.25 -9.91
C CYS A 132 4.26 -7.27 -9.37
N SER A 133 4.59 -6.37 -8.45
CA SER A 133 5.93 -6.30 -7.87
C SER A 133 6.15 -7.35 -6.79
N VAL A 134 7.38 -7.81 -6.67
CA VAL A 134 7.82 -8.72 -5.60
C VAL A 134 8.93 -8.06 -4.79
N ILE A 135 8.75 -7.98 -3.48
CA ILE A 135 9.77 -7.50 -2.54
C ILE A 135 10.21 -8.69 -1.68
N PRO A 136 11.51 -9.05 -1.69
CA PRO A 136 12.01 -10.21 -0.93
C PRO A 136 11.97 -9.98 0.58
N ASP A 137 12.19 -11.05 1.33
CA ASP A 137 12.25 -11.00 2.79
C ASP A 137 13.41 -10.15 3.32
N ASN A 138 13.25 -9.62 4.53
CA ASN A 138 14.27 -8.89 5.28
C ASN A 138 14.79 -7.61 4.60
N VAL A 139 13.94 -6.93 3.87
CA VAL A 139 14.28 -5.68 3.17
C VAL A 139 13.73 -4.47 3.93
N THR A 140 14.55 -3.43 4.02
CA THR A 140 14.15 -2.13 4.56
C THR A 140 14.12 -1.08 3.45
N VAL A 141 13.00 -0.40 3.30
CA VAL A 141 12.78 0.61 2.25
C VAL A 141 12.52 1.97 2.88
N GLY A 142 13.30 2.95 2.50
CA GLY A 142 13.17 4.33 2.95
C GLY A 142 12.00 5.08 2.31
N LYS A 143 11.79 6.32 2.72
CA LYS A 143 10.72 7.20 2.24
C LYS A 143 11.02 7.80 0.86
N ASN A 144 9.99 8.32 0.19
CA ASN A 144 10.08 8.90 -1.15
C ASN A 144 10.69 7.95 -2.18
N THR A 145 10.40 6.66 -2.07
CA THR A 145 10.94 5.59 -2.94
C THR A 145 9.89 5.08 -3.90
N ALA A 146 10.34 4.55 -5.01
CA ALA A 146 9.49 3.85 -5.97
C ALA A 146 10.12 2.51 -6.35
N ILE A 147 9.33 1.45 -6.25
CA ILE A 147 9.74 0.07 -6.59
C ILE A 147 8.75 -0.46 -7.61
N SER A 148 9.24 -1.09 -8.69
CA SER A 148 8.39 -1.75 -9.67
C SER A 148 9.09 -2.99 -10.24
N GLY A 149 8.32 -4.06 -10.43
CA GLY A 149 8.75 -5.35 -10.94
C GLY A 149 9.26 -6.34 -9.89
N GLU A 150 9.69 -7.51 -10.34
CA GLU A 150 10.22 -8.56 -9.48
C GLU A 150 11.63 -8.19 -8.97
N THR A 151 11.74 -7.80 -7.72
CA THR A 151 13.02 -7.48 -7.10
C THR A 151 13.58 -8.68 -6.33
N THR A 152 14.89 -8.75 -6.27
CA THR A 152 15.65 -9.77 -5.53
C THR A 152 16.52 -9.09 -4.48
N ILE A 153 17.03 -9.84 -3.51
CA ILE A 153 17.86 -9.26 -2.45
C ILE A 153 19.12 -8.55 -2.99
N ASP A 154 19.60 -8.97 -4.16
CA ASP A 154 20.78 -8.37 -4.81
C ASP A 154 20.50 -6.94 -5.36
N ASP A 155 19.24 -6.57 -5.52
CA ASP A 155 18.84 -5.23 -5.95
C ASP A 155 18.90 -4.19 -4.81
N TYR A 156 19.03 -4.67 -3.58
CA TYR A 156 19.10 -3.84 -2.38
C TYR A 156 20.53 -3.81 -1.83
N GLN A 157 21.00 -2.63 -1.49
CA GLN A 157 22.32 -2.50 -0.85
C GLN A 157 22.24 -2.99 0.60
N GLU A 158 22.88 -4.12 0.90
CA GLU A 158 22.81 -4.76 2.22
C GLU A 158 21.37 -4.97 2.73
N GLY A 159 20.43 -5.30 1.84
CA GLY A 159 19.01 -5.45 2.17
C GLY A 159 18.26 -4.13 2.39
N GLN A 160 18.82 -3.00 1.95
CA GLN A 160 18.20 -1.69 2.13
C GLN A 160 18.06 -0.92 0.82
N LEU A 161 16.96 -0.21 0.68
CA LEU A 161 16.79 0.87 -0.29
C LEU A 161 16.70 2.19 0.47
N ALA A 162 17.71 3.02 0.34
CA ALA A 162 17.75 4.31 1.01
C ALA A 162 16.58 5.21 0.59
N SER A 163 16.20 6.14 1.45
CA SER A 163 15.19 7.16 1.13
C SER A 163 15.53 7.92 -0.15
N GLY A 164 14.54 8.16 -0.99
CA GLY A 164 14.72 8.77 -2.31
C GLY A 164 15.20 7.81 -3.40
N GLY A 165 15.47 6.55 -3.07
CA GLY A 165 15.90 5.53 -4.02
C GLY A 165 14.78 5.09 -4.98
N ILE A 166 15.18 4.41 -6.06
CA ILE A 166 14.25 3.85 -7.04
C ILE A 166 14.78 2.51 -7.56
N ILE A 167 13.90 1.53 -7.69
CA ILE A 167 14.18 0.25 -8.36
C ILE A 167 13.06 0.02 -9.38
N ILE A 168 13.40 0.01 -10.67
CA ILE A 168 12.47 -0.32 -11.75
C ILE A 168 13.10 -1.44 -12.57
N LYS A 169 12.44 -2.60 -12.61
CA LYS A 169 12.88 -3.74 -13.43
C LYS A 169 12.36 -3.63 -14.86
N ALA A 170 13.12 -4.19 -15.79
CA ALA A 170 12.77 -4.18 -17.22
C ALA A 170 11.44 -4.95 -17.45
N GLY A 171 10.48 -4.28 -18.07
CA GLY A 171 9.13 -4.80 -18.33
C GLY A 171 8.04 -3.77 -18.06
N ASP A 172 8.28 -2.83 -17.14
CA ASP A 172 7.37 -1.73 -16.90
C ASP A 172 7.66 -0.60 -17.90
N ASN A 173 6.67 -0.29 -18.73
CA ASN A 173 6.72 0.89 -19.58
C ASN A 173 6.58 2.12 -18.68
N VAL A 174 7.67 2.85 -18.52
CA VAL A 174 7.74 4.14 -17.81
C VAL A 174 7.12 5.24 -18.65
#